data_52bdc73a0b8e9ff19f51d820656aaf5d
#
_entry.id   52bdc73a0b8e9ff19f51d820656aaf5d
#
_cell.length_a   1.000
_cell.length_b   1.000
_cell.length_c   1.000
_cell.angle_alpha   90.00
_cell.angle_beta   90.00
_cell.angle_gamma   90.00
#
_symmetry.space_group_name_H-M   'P 1'
#
loop_
_entity.id
_entity.type
_entity.pdbx_description
1 polymer ?
#
loop_
_entity_poly.entity_id
_entity_poly.type
_entity_poly.pdbx_seq_one_letter_code
_entity_poly.pdbx_strand_id
1 'polypeptide(L)'
;SMQGLSAEDARALQLEQPLPESQIAAQREEIRESHCGHANDAMLTAMQRAQAYKDAFMARALRTAQTATVLIAGRGHARNDRAVPYFLHRHRAEHVLSVAFMDVSDDRVSAADYDVAAFDFVVFTPRVSDEDPCEAFRKQLEQMRKPAQATCTQGCAE
;
A
#
# COMPACT_ATOMS: atom_id res chain seq x y z
N SER A 1 -14.37 1.58 6.08
CA SER A 1 -15.24 2.21 5.09
C SER A 1 -15.22 3.72 5.34
N MET A 2 -14.86 4.51 4.35
CA MET A 2 -14.92 5.99 4.44
C MET A 2 -16.35 6.55 4.47
N GLN A 3 -17.36 5.71 4.36
CA GLN A 3 -18.76 6.04 4.62
C GLN A 3 -18.97 6.11 6.13
N GLY A 4 -18.68 7.25 6.73
CA GLY A 4 -18.83 7.46 8.18
C GLY A 4 -17.74 8.33 8.79
N LEU A 5 -16.77 8.79 7.98
CA LEU A 5 -15.82 9.79 8.46
C LEU A 5 -16.57 11.12 8.64
N SER A 6 -16.52 11.68 9.84
CA SER A 6 -17.10 13.01 10.07
C SER A 6 -16.30 14.08 9.32
N ALA A 7 -16.93 15.23 9.03
CA ALA A 7 -16.22 16.37 8.45
C ALA A 7 -15.09 16.86 9.39
N GLU A 8 -15.27 16.73 10.69
CA GLU A 8 -14.28 17.07 11.70
C GLU A 8 -13.06 16.13 11.61
N ASP A 9 -13.29 14.81 11.52
CA ASP A 9 -12.19 13.85 11.36
C ASP A 9 -11.45 14.04 10.04
N ALA A 10 -12.19 14.27 8.92
CA ALA A 10 -11.58 14.55 7.62
C ALA A 10 -10.65 15.78 7.68
N ARG A 11 -11.09 16.82 8.39
CA ARG A 11 -10.31 18.05 8.61
C ARG A 11 -9.11 17.79 9.51
N ALA A 12 -9.30 17.08 10.62
CA ALA A 12 -8.22 16.72 11.55
C ALA A 12 -7.15 15.86 10.89
N LEU A 13 -7.53 15.03 9.91
CA LEU A 13 -6.64 14.20 9.10
C LEU A 13 -6.13 14.91 7.83
N GLN A 14 -6.55 16.15 7.58
CA GLN A 14 -6.22 16.93 6.36
C GLN A 14 -6.58 16.23 5.04
N LEU A 15 -7.65 15.45 5.05
CA LEU A 15 -8.15 14.74 3.87
C LEU A 15 -9.01 15.63 2.95
N GLU A 16 -9.35 16.86 3.38
CA GLU A 16 -10.09 17.84 2.58
C GLU A 16 -9.26 18.39 1.41
N GLN A 17 -7.95 18.31 1.52
CA GLN A 17 -7.04 18.72 0.46
C GLN A 17 -6.58 17.46 -0.29
N PRO A 18 -7.02 17.24 -1.52
CA PRO A 18 -6.62 16.07 -2.28
C PRO A 18 -5.12 16.09 -2.58
N LEU A 19 -4.56 14.93 -2.85
CA LEU A 19 -3.25 14.81 -3.47
C LEU A 19 -3.24 15.49 -4.83
N PRO A 20 -2.08 15.96 -5.32
CA PRO A 20 -1.93 16.39 -6.70
C PRO A 20 -2.41 15.31 -7.68
N GLU A 21 -3.04 15.73 -8.78
CA GLU A 21 -3.62 14.80 -9.76
C GLU A 21 -2.61 13.79 -10.29
N SER A 22 -1.37 14.22 -10.53
CA SER A 22 -0.27 13.35 -10.95
C SER A 22 0.02 12.24 -9.92
N GLN A 23 -0.07 12.54 -8.64
CA GLN A 23 0.14 11.56 -7.56
C GLN A 23 -1.05 10.60 -7.43
N ILE A 24 -2.26 11.10 -7.65
CA ILE A 24 -3.47 10.28 -7.71
C ILE A 24 -3.36 9.27 -8.86
N ALA A 25 -2.97 9.74 -10.05
CA ALA A 25 -2.80 8.88 -11.23
C ALA A 25 -1.72 7.82 -11.01
N ALA A 26 -0.56 8.21 -10.49
CA ALA A 26 0.55 7.29 -10.18
C ALA A 26 0.15 6.24 -9.13
N GLN A 27 -0.57 6.65 -8.07
CA GLN A 27 -1.04 5.73 -7.04
C GLN A 27 -2.08 4.73 -7.59
N ARG A 28 -2.98 5.19 -8.46
CA ARG A 28 -3.96 4.31 -9.11
C ARG A 28 -3.29 3.27 -9.99
N GLU A 29 -2.24 3.65 -10.72
CA GLU A 29 -1.48 2.71 -11.54
C GLU A 29 -0.75 1.68 -10.68
N GLU A 30 -0.05 2.10 -9.62
CA GLU A 30 0.59 1.20 -8.66
C GLU A 30 -0.42 0.21 -8.03
N ILE A 31 -1.62 0.69 -7.68
CA ILE A 31 -2.70 -0.18 -7.17
C ILE A 31 -3.15 -1.17 -8.27
N ARG A 32 -3.29 -0.73 -9.51
CA ARG A 32 -3.68 -1.61 -10.63
C ARG A 32 -2.65 -2.72 -10.85
N GLU A 33 -1.37 -2.36 -10.90
CA GLU A 33 -0.26 -3.31 -11.05
C GLU A 33 -0.20 -4.30 -9.89
N SER A 34 -0.28 -3.82 -8.65
CA SER A 34 -0.22 -4.68 -7.44
C SER A 34 -1.43 -5.61 -7.30
N HIS A 35 -2.51 -5.35 -8.04
CA HIS A 35 -3.69 -6.21 -8.13
C HIS A 35 -3.77 -6.96 -9.47
N CYS A 36 -2.65 -7.05 -10.19
CA CYS A 36 -2.50 -7.81 -11.43
C CYS A 36 -3.54 -7.44 -12.51
N GLY A 37 -3.92 -6.15 -12.57
CA GLY A 37 -4.91 -5.64 -13.51
C GLY A 37 -6.38 -6.00 -13.20
N HIS A 38 -6.65 -6.73 -12.11
CA HIS A 38 -8.02 -7.16 -11.78
C HIS A 38 -8.90 -6.07 -11.14
N ALA A 39 -8.33 -4.92 -10.77
CA ALA A 39 -9.08 -3.83 -10.18
C ALA A 39 -9.76 -2.95 -11.24
N ASN A 40 -11.07 -2.82 -11.19
CA ASN A 40 -11.81 -1.85 -12.01
C ASN A 40 -11.72 -0.42 -11.44
N ASP A 41 -12.16 0.59 -12.18
CA ASP A 41 -12.03 2.00 -11.80
C ASP A 41 -12.72 2.36 -10.47
N ALA A 42 -13.86 1.76 -10.16
CA ALA A 42 -14.54 1.96 -8.89
C ALA A 42 -13.71 1.39 -7.73
N MET A 43 -13.14 0.21 -7.90
CA MET A 43 -12.22 -0.41 -6.92
C MET A 43 -10.97 0.43 -6.75
N LEU A 44 -10.33 0.88 -7.84
CA LEU A 44 -9.14 1.74 -7.78
C LEU A 44 -9.40 3.03 -7.00
N THR A 45 -10.56 3.66 -7.24
CA THR A 45 -10.97 4.86 -6.52
C THR A 45 -11.18 4.59 -5.02
N ALA A 46 -11.84 3.48 -4.69
CA ALA A 46 -12.09 3.10 -3.30
C ALA A 46 -10.78 2.74 -2.58
N MET A 47 -9.89 2.00 -3.22
CA MET A 47 -8.58 1.62 -2.68
C MET A 47 -7.68 2.83 -2.46
N GLN A 48 -7.61 3.75 -3.43
CA GLN A 48 -6.84 4.98 -3.33
C GLN A 48 -7.30 5.85 -2.16
N ARG A 49 -8.61 6.00 -1.98
CA ARG A 49 -9.17 6.71 -0.82
C ARG A 49 -8.83 6.00 0.51
N ALA A 50 -8.92 4.67 0.53
CA ALA A 50 -8.58 3.89 1.71
C ALA A 50 -7.09 4.02 2.07
N GLN A 51 -6.20 4.08 1.09
CA GLN A 51 -4.77 4.32 1.32
C GLN A 51 -4.54 5.71 1.91
N ALA A 52 -5.10 6.78 1.32
CA ALA A 52 -4.96 8.12 1.84
C ALA A 52 -5.47 8.25 3.30
N TYR A 53 -6.58 7.57 3.62
CA TYR A 53 -7.09 7.51 4.98
C TYR A 53 -6.14 6.81 5.95
N LYS A 54 -5.61 5.63 5.56
CA LYS A 54 -4.63 4.89 6.36
C LYS A 54 -3.38 5.71 6.62
N ASP A 55 -2.85 6.36 5.57
CA ASP A 55 -1.64 7.18 5.67
C ASP A 55 -1.85 8.37 6.62
N ALA A 56 -2.96 9.09 6.47
CA ALA A 56 -3.29 10.22 7.34
C ALA A 56 -3.49 9.77 8.81
N PHE A 57 -4.12 8.61 9.03
CA PHE A 57 -4.32 8.05 10.36
C PHE A 57 -3.01 7.62 11.01
N MET A 58 -2.11 6.95 10.27
CA MET A 58 -0.78 6.58 10.75
C MET A 58 0.07 7.82 11.04
N ALA A 59 0.02 8.83 10.18
CA ALA A 59 0.70 10.11 10.41
C ALA A 59 0.21 10.79 11.70
N ARG A 60 -1.11 10.78 11.95
CA ARG A 60 -1.66 11.29 13.21
C ARG A 60 -1.15 10.53 14.42
N ALA A 61 -1.11 9.20 14.34
CA ALA A 61 -0.60 8.36 15.42
C ALA A 61 0.88 8.66 15.74
N LEU A 62 1.71 8.80 14.70
CA LEU A 62 3.12 9.17 14.87
C LEU A 62 3.30 10.55 15.52
N ARG A 63 2.49 11.53 15.11
CA ARG A 63 2.54 12.90 15.69
C ARG A 63 2.14 12.96 17.15
N THR A 64 1.30 12.07 17.63
CA THR A 64 0.90 12.00 19.05
C THR A 64 1.93 11.30 19.92
N ALA A 65 2.89 10.60 19.33
CA ALA A 65 4.00 10.02 20.05
C ALA A 65 4.92 11.12 20.58
N GLN A 66 5.31 11.02 21.85
CA GLN A 66 6.16 12.04 22.51
C GLN A 66 7.65 11.69 22.47
N THR A 67 8.00 10.66 21.74
CA THR A 67 9.37 10.15 21.61
C THR A 67 9.69 9.87 20.16
N ALA A 68 10.97 9.70 19.85
CA ALA A 68 11.39 9.19 18.54
C ALA A 68 10.67 7.87 18.25
N THR A 69 9.99 7.80 17.14
CA THR A 69 9.11 6.67 16.79
C THR A 69 9.44 6.15 15.39
N VAL A 70 9.43 4.85 15.23
CA VAL A 70 9.63 4.16 13.94
C VAL A 70 8.32 3.53 13.50
N LEU A 71 7.93 3.78 12.25
CA LEU A 71 6.85 3.08 11.59
C LEU A 71 7.45 2.03 10.64
N ILE A 72 7.05 0.78 10.81
CA ILE A 72 7.34 -0.30 9.86
C ILE A 72 6.04 -0.59 9.09
N ALA A 73 6.06 -0.37 7.79
CA ALA A 73 4.89 -0.50 6.93
C ALA A 73 5.28 -0.97 5.53
N GLY A 74 4.31 -1.33 4.71
CA GLY A 74 4.55 -1.57 3.29
C GLY A 74 5.14 -0.32 2.60
N ARG A 75 6.04 -0.52 1.66
CA ARG A 75 6.78 0.54 0.95
C ARG A 75 5.90 1.68 0.44
N GLY A 76 4.69 1.38 -0.06
CA GLY A 76 3.74 2.40 -0.52
C GLY A 76 3.37 3.42 0.55
N HIS A 77 3.39 3.04 1.84
CA HIS A 77 3.11 3.93 2.97
C HIS A 77 4.31 4.78 3.42
N ALA A 78 5.52 4.47 2.95
CA ALA A 78 6.74 5.20 3.29
C ALA A 78 7.10 6.32 2.30
N ARG A 79 6.36 6.52 1.24
CA ARG A 79 6.63 7.51 0.19
C ARG A 79 6.47 8.94 0.68
N ASN A 80 7.45 9.80 0.38
CA ASN A 80 7.44 11.23 0.71
C ASN A 80 6.41 12.03 -0.10
N ASP A 81 6.07 11.57 -1.30
CA ASP A 81 5.27 12.30 -2.28
C ASP A 81 3.75 12.16 -2.06
N ARG A 82 3.26 11.13 -1.35
CA ARG A 82 1.82 10.87 -1.22
C ARG A 82 1.36 10.06 -0.01
N ALA A 83 2.29 9.55 0.81
CA ALA A 83 1.97 8.62 1.90
C ALA A 83 2.18 9.23 3.30
N VAL A 84 2.49 8.43 4.31
CA VAL A 84 2.62 8.88 5.71
C VAL A 84 3.56 10.08 5.86
N PRO A 85 4.79 10.11 5.27
CA PRO A 85 5.66 11.28 5.35
C PRO A 85 5.03 12.54 4.75
N TYR A 86 4.31 12.42 3.63
CA TYR A 86 3.59 13.54 3.02
C TYR A 86 2.60 14.18 4.00
N PHE A 87 1.79 13.37 4.70
CA PHE A 87 0.87 13.88 5.71
C PHE A 87 1.59 14.48 6.93
N LEU A 88 2.71 13.90 7.35
CA LEU A 88 3.54 14.46 8.42
C LEU A 88 4.07 15.85 8.06
N HIS A 89 4.61 16.03 6.86
CA HIS A 89 5.11 17.33 6.37
C HIS A 89 3.99 18.38 6.27
N ARG A 90 2.80 17.99 5.83
CA ARG A 90 1.63 18.89 5.82
C ARG A 90 1.25 19.37 7.22
N HIS A 91 1.48 18.56 8.23
CA HIS A 91 1.31 18.94 9.64
C HIS A 91 2.55 19.64 10.23
N ARG A 92 3.51 20.03 9.39
CA ARG A 92 4.76 20.69 9.79
C ARG A 92 5.60 19.87 10.77
N ALA A 93 5.52 18.53 10.68
CA ALA A 93 6.44 17.68 11.41
C ALA A 93 7.87 17.88 10.88
N GLU A 94 8.78 18.10 11.79
CA GLU A 94 10.21 18.21 11.51
C GLU A 94 10.86 16.84 11.73
N HIS A 95 12.01 16.61 11.11
CA HIS A 95 12.81 15.38 11.30
C HIS A 95 12.09 14.07 10.93
N VAL A 96 11.38 14.10 9.81
CA VAL A 96 10.82 12.89 9.20
C VAL A 96 11.86 12.28 8.25
N LEU A 97 12.14 11.00 8.40
CA LEU A 97 13.04 10.24 7.54
C LEU A 97 12.31 9.04 6.96
N SER A 98 12.35 8.92 5.65
CA SER A 98 11.76 7.79 4.92
C SER A 98 12.85 6.87 4.37
N VAL A 99 12.75 5.58 4.70
CA VAL A 99 13.65 4.54 4.20
C VAL A 99 12.84 3.46 3.51
N ALA A 100 13.18 3.12 2.28
CA ALA A 100 12.58 2.01 1.55
C ALA A 100 13.55 0.84 1.42
N PHE A 101 13.04 -0.38 1.57
CA PHE A 101 13.72 -1.60 1.16
C PHE A 101 13.11 -2.05 -0.17
N MET A 102 13.97 -2.27 -1.18
CA MET A 102 13.55 -2.65 -2.53
C MET A 102 14.31 -3.88 -2.98
N ASP A 103 13.58 -4.89 -3.43
CA ASP A 103 14.17 -6.07 -4.03
C ASP A 103 14.78 -5.72 -5.39
N VAL A 104 15.98 -6.20 -5.62
CA VAL A 104 16.60 -6.12 -6.95
C VAL A 104 15.90 -7.10 -7.90
N SER A 105 15.85 -6.74 -9.18
CA SER A 105 15.34 -7.61 -10.23
C SER A 105 16.28 -7.61 -11.43
N ASP A 106 16.34 -8.71 -12.17
CA ASP A 106 17.30 -8.92 -13.26
C ASP A 106 17.10 -7.97 -14.44
N ASP A 107 15.88 -7.44 -14.59
CA ASP A 107 15.50 -6.46 -15.61
C ASP A 107 15.78 -5.00 -15.22
N ARG A 108 16.25 -4.75 -13.98
CA ARG A 108 16.53 -3.41 -13.43
C ARG A 108 17.98 -3.37 -12.93
N VAL A 109 18.85 -2.84 -13.78
CA VAL A 109 20.30 -2.91 -13.58
C VAL A 109 20.91 -1.69 -12.87
N SER A 110 20.12 -0.64 -12.70
CA SER A 110 20.58 0.60 -12.06
C SER A 110 19.54 1.16 -11.08
N ALA A 111 19.97 2.00 -10.15
CA ALA A 111 19.06 2.69 -9.23
C ALA A 111 18.03 3.59 -9.96
N ALA A 112 18.34 4.04 -11.17
CA ALA A 112 17.44 4.86 -11.98
C ALA A 112 16.23 4.08 -12.53
N ASP A 113 16.30 2.76 -12.54
CA ASP A 113 15.20 1.89 -12.97
C ASP A 113 14.14 1.70 -11.86
N TYR A 114 14.41 2.24 -10.67
CA TYR A 114 13.54 2.19 -9.51
C TYR A 114 13.05 3.61 -9.14
N ASP A 115 11.87 3.69 -8.55
CA ASP A 115 11.31 4.96 -8.08
C ASP A 115 11.94 5.38 -6.73
N VAL A 116 13.25 5.68 -6.78
CA VAL A 116 14.04 6.02 -5.59
C VAL A 116 13.75 7.44 -5.09
N ALA A 117 13.31 8.34 -5.96
CA ALA A 117 13.10 9.75 -5.62
C ALA A 117 11.98 9.99 -4.59
N ALA A 118 11.15 8.99 -4.37
CA ALA A 118 10.05 9.06 -3.41
C ALA A 118 10.48 8.84 -1.94
N PHE A 119 11.77 8.58 -1.68
CA PHE A 119 12.30 8.24 -0.36
C PHE A 119 13.57 9.02 -0.08
N ASP A 120 13.92 9.21 1.21
CA ASP A 120 15.19 9.83 1.58
C ASP A 120 16.35 8.84 1.42
N PHE A 121 16.10 7.57 1.72
CA PHE A 121 17.05 6.48 1.53
C PHE A 121 16.38 5.26 0.92
N VAL A 122 17.13 4.54 0.10
CA VAL A 122 16.73 3.24 -0.44
C VAL A 122 17.82 2.22 -0.16
N VAL A 123 17.41 1.09 0.40
CA VAL A 123 18.25 -0.08 0.62
C VAL A 123 17.83 -1.16 -0.36
N PHE A 124 18.71 -1.52 -1.29
CA PHE A 124 18.47 -2.63 -2.20
C PHE A 124 18.77 -3.95 -1.52
N THR A 125 17.86 -4.90 -1.63
CA THR A 125 17.92 -6.22 -1.02
C THR A 125 17.85 -7.32 -2.07
N PRO A 126 18.45 -8.48 -1.82
CA PRO A 126 18.23 -9.64 -2.67
C PRO A 126 16.75 -10.01 -2.74
N ARG A 127 16.33 -10.54 -3.87
CA ARG A 127 14.97 -11.09 -4.05
C ARG A 127 14.73 -12.23 -3.07
N VAL A 128 13.55 -12.27 -2.48
CA VAL A 128 13.14 -13.36 -1.58
C VAL A 128 12.57 -14.54 -2.38
N SER A 129 11.98 -14.28 -3.55
CA SER A 129 11.36 -15.28 -4.42
C SER A 129 11.42 -14.83 -5.87
N ASP A 130 11.67 -15.77 -6.77
CA ASP A 130 11.60 -15.56 -8.22
C ASP A 130 10.19 -15.81 -8.79
N GLU A 131 9.25 -16.24 -7.95
CA GLU A 131 7.88 -16.47 -8.38
C GLU A 131 7.19 -15.13 -8.68
N ASP A 132 6.56 -15.02 -9.86
CA ASP A 132 5.72 -13.88 -10.21
C ASP A 132 4.53 -13.81 -9.26
N PRO A 133 4.37 -12.71 -8.49
CA PRO A 133 3.26 -12.54 -7.56
C PRO A 133 1.88 -12.66 -8.22
N CYS A 134 1.75 -12.24 -9.47
CA CYS A 134 0.49 -12.34 -10.19
C CYS A 134 0.14 -13.78 -10.60
N GLU A 135 1.15 -14.58 -10.93
CA GLU A 135 0.98 -16.01 -11.16
C GLU A 135 0.58 -16.75 -9.87
N ALA A 136 1.25 -16.42 -8.76
CA ALA A 136 0.90 -16.97 -7.44
C ALA A 136 -0.54 -16.62 -7.04
N PHE A 137 -0.95 -15.37 -7.23
CA PHE A 137 -2.30 -14.90 -6.95
C PHE A 137 -3.34 -15.58 -7.84
N ARG A 138 -3.08 -15.75 -9.14
CA ARG A 138 -3.96 -16.46 -10.07
C ARG A 138 -4.19 -17.90 -9.62
N LYS A 139 -3.12 -18.62 -9.27
CA LYS A 139 -3.21 -19.99 -8.75
C LYS A 139 -4.07 -20.06 -7.47
N GLN A 140 -3.92 -19.10 -6.58
CA GLN A 140 -4.72 -19.02 -5.36
C GLN A 140 -6.20 -18.79 -5.65
N LEU A 141 -6.54 -17.89 -6.57
CA LEU A 141 -7.92 -17.65 -7.00
C LEU A 141 -8.55 -18.89 -7.62
N GLU A 142 -7.81 -19.64 -8.45
CA GLU A 142 -8.26 -20.91 -9.05
C GLU A 142 -8.54 -21.97 -7.99
N GLN A 143 -7.71 -22.05 -6.95
CA GLN A 143 -7.93 -22.96 -5.83
C GLN A 143 -9.19 -22.63 -5.04
N MET A 144 -9.43 -21.34 -4.76
CA MET A 144 -10.63 -20.89 -4.06
C MET A 144 -11.92 -21.08 -4.87
N ARG A 145 -11.83 -21.12 -6.20
CA ARG A 145 -12.96 -21.39 -7.09
C ARG A 145 -13.32 -22.87 -7.20
N LYS A 146 -12.42 -23.78 -6.87
CA LYS A 146 -12.73 -25.22 -6.83
C LYS A 146 -13.72 -25.46 -5.68
N PRO A 147 -14.93 -26.01 -5.93
CA PRO A 147 -15.84 -26.34 -4.84
C PRO A 147 -15.12 -27.31 -3.91
N ALA A 148 -15.27 -27.07 -2.60
CA ALA A 148 -14.75 -28.00 -1.60
C ALA A 148 -15.27 -29.40 -2.00
N GLN A 149 -14.37 -30.30 -2.36
CA GLN A 149 -14.74 -31.69 -2.57
C GLN A 149 -15.29 -32.18 -1.24
N ALA A 150 -16.60 -32.35 -1.18
CA ALA A 150 -17.23 -32.99 -0.03
C ALA A 150 -16.60 -34.39 0.06
N THR A 151 -15.68 -34.53 1.02
CA THR A 151 -15.25 -35.85 1.47
C THR A 151 -16.47 -36.49 2.12
N CYS A 152 -17.26 -37.15 1.28
CA CYS A 152 -18.25 -38.10 1.77
C CYS A 152 -17.43 -39.27 2.31
N THR A 153 -17.06 -39.19 3.58
CA THR A 153 -16.60 -40.37 4.33
C THR A 153 -17.74 -41.36 4.36
N GLN A 154 -17.55 -42.44 3.63
CA GLN A 154 -18.37 -43.66 3.71
C GLN A 154 -18.64 -44.00 5.19
N GLY A 155 -19.91 -44.17 5.53
CA GLY A 155 -20.29 -44.73 6.81
C GLY A 155 -21.66 -44.30 7.32
N CYS A 156 -22.73 -44.57 6.55
CA CYS A 156 -24.07 -44.79 7.10
C CYS A 156 -24.69 -45.94 6.31
N ALA A 157 -24.25 -47.13 6.66
CA ALA A 157 -25.05 -48.36 6.48
C ALA A 157 -25.40 -48.84 7.87
N GLU A 158 -26.66 -48.81 8.20
CA GLU A 158 -27.59 -49.70 8.89
C GLU A 158 -28.71 -48.91 9.55
#